data_e43fce3813406089bcf9fb81dcf56886
#
_entry.id   e43fce3813406089bcf9fb81dcf56886
#
_cell.length_a   1.000
_cell.length_b   1.000
_cell.length_c   1.000
_cell.angle_alpha   90.00
_cell.angle_beta   90.00
_cell.angle_gamma   90.00
#
_symmetry.space_group_name_H-M   'P 1'
#
loop_
_entity.id
_entity.type
_entity.pdbx_description
1 polymer ?
#
loop_
_entity_poly.entity_id
_entity_poly.type
_entity_poly.pdbx_seq_one_letter_code
_entity_poly.pdbx_strand_id
1 'polypeptide(L)'
;MNAVWRPDQGQRVIINLPATVEVSTPNVFADQVELVHDSIQYREHVIISVHTHDDRGCGVAAAEMAVMAGADRVEGTLLGNGERTGNMDLVTAGMNLYSQGIDPQIDFSRMKEIIALVEEITDIQTHPRHPYAGDLVFSAFSGSHQDAIRKCLARYQEGDIWQVAYLPIDPADVGRRYEEVVRINSQSGKGGVAHVLERDFGIDLPRWLQQELAGVVQRDAEEDGGEITSERVHRRFNSDYLNVPLGWMLRSYDLNRSNDQVQAQISIGDASQQVTLLSGRGDGAMSALVDALNRRIGGEVKVVSFDEYSLGDNTEANAMACVRVQVGDTVQSAVATAADTTAAALQAILSAVGRVQEGSEQLIVNS
;
A
#
# COMPACT_ATOMS: atom_id res chain seq x y z
N MET A 1 -32.18 24.54 41.49
CA MET A 1 -31.25 23.48 41.97
C MET A 1 -30.16 24.10 42.80
N ASN A 2 -29.28 24.95 42.30
CA ASN A 2 -28.14 25.51 43.06
C ASN A 2 -28.54 26.32 44.30
N ALA A 3 -29.65 27.05 44.31
CA ALA A 3 -30.15 27.77 45.47
C ALA A 3 -30.54 26.84 46.63
N VAL A 4 -30.89 25.59 46.38
CA VAL A 4 -31.27 24.59 47.37
C VAL A 4 -30.10 23.69 47.77
N TRP A 5 -29.31 23.22 46.77
CA TRP A 5 -28.19 22.32 47.00
C TRP A 5 -26.94 23.05 47.54
N ARG A 6 -26.64 24.27 47.05
CA ARG A 6 -25.45 25.06 47.42
C ARG A 6 -24.17 24.24 47.24
N PRO A 7 -23.79 23.91 45.98
CA PRO A 7 -22.59 23.12 45.70
C PRO A 7 -21.33 23.82 46.24
N ASP A 8 -20.36 23.05 46.66
CA ASP A 8 -19.06 23.49 47.17
C ASP A 8 -17.92 22.62 46.58
N GLN A 9 -16.65 22.86 46.97
CA GLN A 9 -15.50 22.11 46.48
C GLN A 9 -15.58 20.60 46.72
N GLY A 10 -16.25 20.17 47.82
CA GLY A 10 -16.40 18.76 48.17
C GLY A 10 -17.61 18.09 47.51
N GLN A 11 -18.55 18.88 46.98
CA GLN A 11 -19.83 18.41 46.44
C GLN A 11 -20.18 19.16 45.14
N ARG A 12 -19.35 19.00 44.12
CA ARG A 12 -19.64 19.56 42.79
C ARG A 12 -20.89 18.95 42.18
N VAL A 13 -21.65 19.79 41.48
CA VAL A 13 -22.83 19.38 40.72
C VAL A 13 -22.47 19.35 39.22
N ILE A 14 -22.90 18.29 38.57
CA ILE A 14 -22.75 18.18 37.10
C ILE A 14 -24.08 18.61 36.47
N ILE A 15 -24.01 19.57 35.55
CA ILE A 15 -25.13 19.96 34.68
C ILE A 15 -24.78 19.54 33.28
N ASN A 16 -25.58 18.62 32.73
CA ASN A 16 -25.38 18.16 31.37
C ASN A 16 -26.25 18.97 30.40
N LEU A 17 -25.64 19.48 29.34
CA LEU A 17 -26.29 20.19 28.24
C LEU A 17 -26.22 19.29 26.99
N PRO A 18 -27.28 18.49 26.73
CA PRO A 18 -27.30 17.60 25.60
C PRO A 18 -27.77 18.33 24.32
N ALA A 19 -27.07 18.12 23.21
CA ALA A 19 -27.62 18.32 21.89
C ALA A 19 -28.24 16.97 21.44
N THR A 20 -29.40 16.63 22.02
CA THR A 20 -30.07 15.32 21.85
C THR A 20 -30.36 15.00 20.38
N VAL A 21 -30.66 16.00 19.59
CA VAL A 21 -30.64 15.98 18.13
C VAL A 21 -29.85 17.21 17.68
N GLU A 22 -28.93 17.03 16.77
CA GLU A 22 -28.09 18.11 16.26
C GLU A 22 -28.88 19.04 15.33
N VAL A 23 -29.69 19.94 15.89
CA VAL A 23 -30.56 20.85 15.13
C VAL A 23 -29.90 22.19 14.84
N SER A 24 -28.91 22.61 15.61
CA SER A 24 -28.18 23.88 15.47
C SER A 24 -26.79 23.67 14.87
N THR A 25 -26.18 24.76 14.40
CA THR A 25 -24.77 24.76 14.05
C THR A 25 -23.88 24.76 15.29
N PRO A 26 -22.62 24.26 15.23
CA PRO A 26 -21.72 24.17 16.38
C PRO A 26 -21.52 25.49 17.14
N ASN A 27 -21.43 26.62 16.43
CA ASN A 27 -21.31 27.94 17.05
C ASN A 27 -22.54 28.35 17.85
N VAL A 28 -23.75 28.03 17.36
CA VAL A 28 -24.99 28.32 18.10
C VAL A 28 -25.09 27.45 19.35
N PHE A 29 -24.65 26.20 19.28
CA PHE A 29 -24.57 25.34 20.48
C PHE A 29 -23.54 25.89 21.50
N ALA A 30 -22.39 26.35 21.03
CA ALA A 30 -21.39 27.00 21.87
C ALA A 30 -21.93 28.29 22.55
N ASP A 31 -22.66 29.14 21.81
CA ASP A 31 -23.32 30.34 22.38
C ASP A 31 -24.29 29.97 23.51
N GLN A 32 -25.03 28.83 23.37
CA GLN A 32 -25.90 28.31 24.42
C GLN A 32 -25.11 27.87 25.67
N VAL A 33 -23.96 27.20 25.47
CA VAL A 33 -23.07 26.78 26.56
C VAL A 33 -22.49 28.01 27.26
N GLU A 34 -22.02 29.02 26.53
CA GLU A 34 -21.50 30.27 27.08
C GLU A 34 -22.57 31.02 27.89
N LEU A 35 -23.79 31.10 27.38
CA LEU A 35 -24.92 31.68 28.12
C LEU A 35 -25.17 30.97 29.46
N VAL A 36 -25.11 29.65 29.49
CA VAL A 36 -25.25 28.86 30.74
C VAL A 36 -24.05 29.10 31.64
N HIS A 37 -22.84 29.09 31.09
CA HIS A 37 -21.60 29.36 31.83
C HIS A 37 -21.67 30.69 32.57
N ASP A 38 -22.08 31.75 31.90
CA ASP A 38 -22.13 33.13 32.45
C ASP A 38 -23.32 33.36 33.40
N SER A 39 -24.40 32.61 33.22
CA SER A 39 -25.65 32.81 34.00
C SER A 39 -25.73 31.95 35.24
N ILE A 40 -24.95 30.85 35.31
CA ILE A 40 -25.11 29.87 36.39
C ILE A 40 -24.50 30.36 37.72
N GLN A 41 -25.25 30.23 38.78
CA GLN A 41 -24.73 30.55 40.12
C GLN A 41 -23.78 29.46 40.63
N TYR A 42 -22.76 29.85 41.36
CA TYR A 42 -21.71 28.94 41.90
C TYR A 42 -20.97 28.21 40.81
N ARG A 43 -20.63 28.89 39.72
CA ARG A 43 -19.98 28.33 38.53
C ARG A 43 -18.76 27.51 38.86
N GLU A 44 -17.95 27.96 39.83
CA GLU A 44 -16.72 27.31 40.30
C GLU A 44 -16.97 25.94 40.94
N HIS A 45 -18.19 25.64 41.34
CA HIS A 45 -18.61 24.38 41.94
C HIS A 45 -19.52 23.55 41.05
N VAL A 46 -19.71 24.00 39.80
CA VAL A 46 -20.53 23.30 38.80
C VAL A 46 -19.64 22.81 37.67
N ILE A 47 -19.80 21.58 37.29
CA ILE A 47 -19.22 20.99 36.08
C ILE A 47 -20.28 21.09 34.98
N ILE A 48 -20.03 21.89 33.96
CA ILE A 48 -20.82 21.92 32.74
C ILE A 48 -20.34 20.78 31.85
N SER A 49 -21.20 19.79 31.63
CA SER A 49 -20.95 18.67 30.75
C SER A 49 -21.75 18.82 29.47
N VAL A 50 -21.19 18.50 28.33
CA VAL A 50 -21.88 18.49 27.04
C VAL A 50 -21.95 17.10 26.47
N HIS A 51 -23.07 16.79 25.79
CA HIS A 51 -23.36 15.52 25.19
C HIS A 51 -23.93 15.79 23.80
N THR A 52 -23.10 15.66 22.76
CA THR A 52 -23.50 15.98 21.38
C THR A 52 -23.73 14.71 20.57
N HIS A 53 -24.69 14.77 19.65
CA HIS A 53 -24.97 13.78 18.62
C HIS A 53 -24.45 14.25 17.27
N ASP A 54 -24.44 13.37 16.28
CA ASP A 54 -23.79 13.58 14.98
C ASP A 54 -24.78 13.59 13.81
N ASP A 55 -26.02 14.04 14.05
CA ASP A 55 -27.10 14.04 13.03
C ASP A 55 -26.76 14.87 11.78
N ARG A 56 -25.89 15.86 11.90
CA ARG A 56 -25.41 16.72 10.82
C ARG A 56 -23.94 16.52 10.50
N GLY A 57 -23.28 15.56 11.13
CA GLY A 57 -21.84 15.33 10.98
C GLY A 57 -20.96 16.37 11.69
N CYS A 58 -21.46 17.06 12.70
CA CYS A 58 -20.74 18.12 13.40
C CYS A 58 -20.61 17.88 14.91
N GLY A 59 -20.92 16.70 15.41
CA GLY A 59 -20.94 16.39 16.84
C GLY A 59 -19.63 16.67 17.54
N VAL A 60 -18.49 16.30 16.94
CA VAL A 60 -17.14 16.61 17.45
C VAL A 60 -16.88 18.12 17.45
N ALA A 61 -17.16 18.80 16.34
CA ALA A 61 -16.95 20.24 16.25
C ALA A 61 -17.82 21.02 17.25
N ALA A 62 -19.04 20.58 17.50
CA ALA A 62 -19.91 21.17 18.49
C ALA A 62 -19.36 20.98 19.93
N ALA A 63 -18.79 19.81 20.23
CA ALA A 63 -18.16 19.54 21.53
C ALA A 63 -16.90 20.39 21.71
N GLU A 64 -16.01 20.50 20.71
CA GLU A 64 -14.82 21.35 20.76
C GLU A 64 -15.17 22.81 21.01
N MET A 65 -16.12 23.35 20.26
CA MET A 65 -16.57 24.72 20.43
C MET A 65 -17.25 24.96 21.80
N ALA A 66 -17.99 23.96 22.32
CA ALA A 66 -18.57 24.02 23.64
C ALA A 66 -17.50 24.08 24.76
N VAL A 67 -16.41 23.33 24.64
CA VAL A 67 -15.27 23.44 25.55
C VAL A 67 -14.66 24.84 25.50
N MET A 68 -14.48 25.42 24.32
CA MET A 68 -13.99 26.79 24.17
C MET A 68 -14.95 27.81 24.79
N ALA A 69 -16.25 27.52 24.79
CA ALA A 69 -17.31 28.34 25.42
C ALA A 69 -17.51 28.10 26.92
N GLY A 70 -16.66 27.27 27.55
CA GLY A 70 -16.63 27.09 29.00
C GLY A 70 -17.24 25.80 29.52
N ALA A 71 -17.47 24.78 28.69
CA ALA A 71 -17.77 23.43 29.15
C ALA A 71 -16.52 22.81 29.81
N ASP A 72 -16.73 22.09 30.90
CA ASP A 72 -15.65 21.43 31.67
C ASP A 72 -15.49 19.96 31.30
N ARG A 73 -16.50 19.35 30.69
CA ARG A 73 -16.57 17.92 30.39
C ARG A 73 -17.30 17.67 29.08
N VAL A 74 -16.82 16.73 28.32
CA VAL A 74 -17.50 16.19 27.15
C VAL A 74 -17.89 14.74 27.38
N GLU A 75 -19.02 14.32 26.83
CA GLU A 75 -19.52 12.95 26.84
C GLU A 75 -19.69 12.48 25.40
N GLY A 76 -19.23 11.28 25.13
CA GLY A 76 -19.32 10.67 23.81
C GLY A 76 -19.13 9.17 23.90
N THR A 77 -18.94 8.53 22.77
CA THR A 77 -18.75 7.09 22.67
C THR A 77 -17.51 6.78 21.83
N LEU A 78 -16.93 5.62 22.05
CA LEU A 78 -15.83 5.16 21.21
C LEU A 78 -16.35 4.91 19.80
N LEU A 79 -15.62 5.48 18.80
CA LEU A 79 -15.93 5.41 17.37
C LEU A 79 -17.33 5.95 17.02
N GLY A 80 -17.90 6.80 17.85
CA GLY A 80 -19.16 7.48 17.59
C GLY A 80 -20.42 6.61 17.66
N ASN A 81 -20.34 5.40 18.20
CA ASN A 81 -21.51 4.51 18.32
C ASN A 81 -22.62 5.14 19.13
N GLY A 82 -23.88 5.02 18.69
CA GLY A 82 -25.03 5.57 19.37
C GLY A 82 -26.29 5.53 18.53
N GLU A 83 -27.34 6.21 19.02
CA GLU A 83 -28.60 6.29 18.31
C GLU A 83 -28.49 7.10 17.01
N ARG A 84 -29.26 6.72 16.00
CA ARG A 84 -29.35 7.36 14.68
C ARG A 84 -28.00 7.38 13.97
N THR A 85 -27.36 8.57 13.85
CA THR A 85 -26.04 8.78 13.24
C THR A 85 -24.89 8.58 14.23
N GLY A 86 -25.21 8.40 15.52
CA GLY A 86 -24.25 8.22 16.59
C GLY A 86 -24.09 9.45 17.48
N ASN A 87 -23.20 9.28 18.46
CA ASN A 87 -22.78 10.30 19.40
C ASN A 87 -21.46 10.94 18.95
N MET A 88 -21.05 12.01 19.60
CA MET A 88 -19.72 12.55 19.46
C MET A 88 -18.68 11.45 19.69
N ASP A 89 -17.77 11.30 18.73
CA ASP A 89 -16.71 10.30 18.80
C ASP A 89 -15.57 10.75 19.73
N LEU A 90 -15.37 9.99 20.81
CA LEU A 90 -14.32 10.25 21.81
C LEU A 90 -12.92 10.07 21.22
N VAL A 91 -12.73 9.15 20.26
CA VAL A 91 -11.45 8.93 19.60
C VAL A 91 -11.07 10.18 18.82
N THR A 92 -11.99 10.66 17.98
CA THR A 92 -11.75 11.86 17.17
C THR A 92 -11.55 13.10 18.05
N ALA A 93 -12.40 13.32 19.05
CA ALA A 93 -12.29 14.48 19.94
C ALA A 93 -10.99 14.46 20.75
N GLY A 94 -10.61 13.32 21.32
CA GLY A 94 -9.36 13.18 22.06
C GLY A 94 -8.12 13.37 21.18
N MET A 95 -8.10 12.78 19.99
CA MET A 95 -6.97 12.93 19.07
C MET A 95 -6.90 14.33 18.44
N ASN A 96 -8.01 15.03 18.29
CA ASN A 96 -8.02 16.44 17.88
C ASN A 96 -7.33 17.32 18.94
N LEU A 97 -7.63 17.12 20.23
CA LEU A 97 -6.91 17.80 21.32
C LEU A 97 -5.42 17.47 21.28
N TYR A 98 -5.07 16.19 21.15
CA TYR A 98 -3.68 15.74 21.08
C TYR A 98 -2.93 16.39 19.90
N SER A 99 -3.53 16.48 18.73
CA SER A 99 -2.95 17.14 17.56
C SER A 99 -2.67 18.63 17.74
N GLN A 100 -3.32 19.26 18.72
CA GLN A 100 -3.08 20.66 19.14
C GLN A 100 -2.14 20.78 20.35
N GLY A 101 -1.51 19.68 20.78
CA GLY A 101 -0.60 19.65 21.92
C GLY A 101 -1.28 19.65 23.28
N ILE A 102 -2.58 19.29 23.32
CA ILE A 102 -3.36 19.18 24.58
C ILE A 102 -3.50 17.69 24.89
N ASP A 103 -2.96 17.25 26.03
CA ASP A 103 -3.12 15.87 26.51
C ASP A 103 -4.59 15.60 26.87
N PRO A 104 -5.29 14.71 26.14
CA PRO A 104 -6.68 14.36 26.44
C PRO A 104 -6.82 13.47 27.69
N GLN A 105 -5.70 13.04 28.29
CA GLN A 105 -5.63 12.08 29.39
C GLN A 105 -6.33 10.74 29.09
N ILE A 106 -6.36 10.35 27.82
CA ILE A 106 -6.88 9.09 27.33
C ILE A 106 -5.78 8.46 26.47
N ASP A 107 -5.49 7.19 26.70
CA ASP A 107 -4.49 6.43 25.95
C ASP A 107 -5.15 5.72 24.75
N PHE A 108 -4.81 6.15 23.56
CA PHE A 108 -5.22 5.53 22.29
C PHE A 108 -4.09 4.74 21.62
N SER A 109 -2.97 4.49 22.29
CA SER A 109 -1.83 3.74 21.74
C SER A 109 -2.17 2.30 21.32
N ARG A 110 -3.31 1.77 21.78
CA ARG A 110 -3.82 0.44 21.43
C ARG A 110 -5.06 0.51 20.53
N MET A 111 -5.08 1.43 19.58
CA MET A 111 -6.25 1.70 18.72
C MET A 111 -6.81 0.44 18.05
N LYS A 112 -5.97 -0.47 17.56
CA LYS A 112 -6.43 -1.72 16.92
C LYS A 112 -7.26 -2.60 17.87
N GLU A 113 -6.89 -2.66 19.15
CA GLU A 113 -7.64 -3.43 20.13
C GLU A 113 -8.96 -2.74 20.50
N ILE A 114 -8.96 -1.40 20.57
CA ILE A 114 -10.18 -0.63 20.80
C ILE A 114 -11.16 -0.85 19.64
N ILE A 115 -10.71 -0.78 18.40
CA ILE A 115 -11.54 -1.02 17.21
C ILE A 115 -12.11 -2.44 17.26
N ALA A 116 -11.27 -3.46 17.45
CA ALA A 116 -11.70 -4.85 17.47
C ALA A 116 -12.75 -5.12 18.56
N LEU A 117 -12.56 -4.55 19.77
CA LEU A 117 -13.51 -4.68 20.86
C LEU A 117 -14.85 -3.99 20.55
N VAL A 118 -14.82 -2.78 20.00
CA VAL A 118 -16.05 -2.04 19.66
C VAL A 118 -16.82 -2.76 18.56
N GLU A 119 -16.14 -3.24 17.52
CA GLU A 119 -16.76 -4.01 16.44
C GLU A 119 -17.36 -5.33 16.92
N GLU A 120 -16.68 -6.05 17.82
CA GLU A 120 -17.19 -7.28 18.43
C GLU A 120 -18.47 -7.03 19.24
N ILE A 121 -18.50 -5.95 20.05
CA ILE A 121 -19.64 -5.64 20.92
C ILE A 121 -20.84 -5.11 20.15
N THR A 122 -20.59 -4.28 19.12
CA THR A 122 -21.66 -3.56 18.39
C THR A 122 -22.12 -4.25 17.12
N ASP A 123 -21.35 -5.20 16.60
CA ASP A 123 -21.51 -5.82 15.28
C ASP A 123 -21.54 -4.78 14.14
N ILE A 124 -20.85 -3.64 14.33
CA ILE A 124 -20.74 -2.56 13.35
C ILE A 124 -19.27 -2.37 13.01
N GLN A 125 -18.95 -2.46 11.72
CA GLN A 125 -17.59 -2.27 11.22
C GLN A 125 -17.22 -0.78 11.20
N THR A 126 -16.01 -0.49 11.65
CA THR A 126 -15.45 0.86 11.60
C THR A 126 -15.25 1.29 10.15
N HIS A 127 -15.72 2.49 9.81
CA HIS A 127 -15.55 2.99 8.44
C HIS A 127 -14.06 3.13 8.09
N PRO A 128 -13.58 2.65 6.91
CA PRO A 128 -12.15 2.67 6.57
C PRO A 128 -11.51 4.07 6.54
N ARG A 129 -12.31 5.12 6.44
CA ARG A 129 -11.90 6.54 6.49
C ARG A 129 -12.31 7.23 7.79
N HIS A 130 -12.61 6.46 8.85
CA HIS A 130 -12.88 7.04 10.16
C HIS A 130 -11.66 7.80 10.67
N PRO A 131 -11.79 9.06 11.12
CA PRO A 131 -10.64 9.83 11.61
C PRO A 131 -9.82 9.05 12.63
N TYR A 132 -8.50 9.05 12.48
CA TYR A 132 -7.49 8.37 13.30
C TYR A 132 -7.63 6.83 13.42
N ALA A 133 -8.82 6.26 13.33
CA ALA A 133 -9.10 4.84 13.53
C ALA A 133 -9.16 4.03 12.24
N GLY A 134 -9.70 4.58 11.15
CA GLY A 134 -9.93 3.86 9.89
C GLY A 134 -8.64 3.33 9.25
N ASP A 135 -8.73 2.23 8.52
CA ASP A 135 -7.58 1.57 7.90
C ASP A 135 -6.84 2.45 6.89
N LEU A 136 -7.52 3.41 6.28
CA LEU A 136 -6.98 4.25 5.22
C LEU A 136 -6.42 5.61 5.68
N VAL A 137 -6.55 5.95 6.97
CA VAL A 137 -6.26 7.32 7.45
C VAL A 137 -4.77 7.68 7.45
N PHE A 138 -3.90 6.67 7.50
CA PHE A 138 -2.44 6.85 7.41
C PHE A 138 -1.89 6.36 6.07
N SER A 139 -2.71 6.36 5.02
CA SER A 139 -2.33 5.92 3.69
C SER A 139 -2.31 7.09 2.71
N ALA A 140 -1.37 7.09 1.80
CA ALA A 140 -1.33 8.03 0.68
C ALA A 140 -1.41 7.26 -0.65
N PHE A 141 -2.25 7.73 -1.57
CA PHE A 141 -2.47 7.08 -2.87
C PHE A 141 -1.73 7.78 -4.01
N SER A 142 -1.49 9.08 -3.89
CA SER A 142 -0.76 9.86 -4.88
C SER A 142 0.75 9.67 -4.72
N GLY A 143 1.45 9.35 -5.80
CA GLY A 143 2.91 9.19 -5.79
C GLY A 143 3.67 10.43 -5.31
N SER A 144 3.13 11.65 -5.56
CA SER A 144 3.72 12.89 -5.04
C SER A 144 3.57 13.01 -3.53
N HIS A 145 2.44 12.54 -2.95
CA HIS A 145 2.22 12.53 -1.51
C HIS A 145 3.13 11.49 -0.83
N GLN A 146 3.23 10.30 -1.39
CA GLN A 146 4.12 9.23 -0.89
C GLN A 146 5.59 9.69 -0.88
N ASP A 147 6.07 10.33 -1.95
CA ASP A 147 7.42 10.87 -2.03
C ASP A 147 7.67 11.96 -0.98
N ALA A 148 6.68 12.83 -0.75
CA ALA A 148 6.78 13.87 0.29
C ALA A 148 6.84 13.26 1.69
N ILE A 149 5.97 12.29 2.01
CA ILE A 149 5.98 11.58 3.30
C ILE A 149 7.33 10.89 3.50
N ARG A 150 7.80 10.12 2.53
CA ARG A 150 9.09 9.43 2.59
C ARG A 150 10.26 10.39 2.86
N LYS A 151 10.31 11.54 2.18
CA LYS A 151 11.34 12.56 2.39
C LYS A 151 11.27 13.18 3.79
N CYS A 152 10.07 13.36 4.34
CA CYS A 152 9.89 13.85 5.70
C CYS A 152 10.35 12.80 6.71
N LEU A 153 9.88 11.54 6.58
CA LEU A 153 10.26 10.44 7.48
C LEU A 153 11.77 10.17 7.48
N ALA A 154 12.44 10.29 6.32
CA ALA A 154 13.90 10.13 6.23
C ALA A 154 14.69 11.20 7.01
N ARG A 155 14.07 12.33 7.37
CA ARG A 155 14.69 13.42 8.15
C ARG A 155 14.23 13.45 9.60
N TYR A 156 13.12 12.79 9.92
CA TYR A 156 12.56 12.74 11.25
C TYR A 156 13.46 11.92 12.18
N GLN A 157 13.69 12.44 13.39
CA GLN A 157 14.40 11.76 14.46
C GLN A 157 13.46 11.61 15.66
N GLU A 158 13.61 10.53 16.41
CA GLU A 158 12.81 10.32 17.61
C GLU A 158 12.97 11.50 18.60
N GLY A 159 11.85 12.08 19.00
CA GLY A 159 11.80 13.27 19.86
C GLY A 159 11.68 14.60 19.13
N ASP A 160 11.76 14.63 17.81
CA ASP A 160 11.46 15.82 17.04
C ASP A 160 9.96 16.15 17.10
N ILE A 161 9.64 17.44 16.90
CA ILE A 161 8.24 17.83 16.66
C ILE A 161 7.76 17.21 15.37
N TRP A 162 6.60 16.53 15.42
CA TRP A 162 6.02 15.90 14.24
C TRP A 162 5.65 16.91 13.15
N GLN A 163 6.31 16.83 12.01
CA GLN A 163 6.11 17.71 10.84
C GLN A 163 6.14 16.92 9.53
N VAL A 164 5.55 15.73 9.53
CA VAL A 164 5.48 14.90 8.34
C VAL A 164 4.32 15.34 7.46
N ALA A 165 4.60 15.65 6.20
CA ALA A 165 3.59 16.06 5.23
C ALA A 165 2.46 15.02 5.14
N TYR A 166 1.21 15.48 5.05
CA TYR A 166 -0.01 14.66 4.92
C TYR A 166 -0.34 13.74 6.10
N LEU A 167 0.46 13.71 7.15
CA LEU A 167 0.18 12.95 8.37
C LEU A 167 0.01 13.91 9.55
N PRO A 168 -1.22 14.12 10.05
CA PRO A 168 -1.48 15.11 11.11
C PRO A 168 -0.89 14.74 12.47
N ILE A 169 -0.62 13.45 12.70
CA ILE A 169 0.02 12.90 13.90
C ILE A 169 1.00 11.79 13.49
N ASP A 170 1.88 11.40 14.40
CA ASP A 170 2.66 10.17 14.23
C ASP A 170 1.70 8.96 14.34
N PRO A 171 1.61 8.09 13.34
CA PRO A 171 0.82 6.88 13.44
C PRO A 171 1.19 5.99 14.65
N ALA A 172 2.43 6.07 15.12
CA ALA A 172 2.88 5.34 16.31
C ALA A 172 2.14 5.75 17.59
N ASP A 173 1.66 7.01 17.69
CA ASP A 173 0.89 7.50 18.83
C ASP A 173 -0.42 6.74 19.05
N VAL A 174 -0.95 6.16 17.98
CA VAL A 174 -2.15 5.29 18.03
C VAL A 174 -1.82 3.82 17.78
N GLY A 175 -0.56 3.41 17.99
CA GLY A 175 -0.07 2.04 17.83
C GLY A 175 -0.13 1.52 16.39
N ARG A 176 -0.02 2.43 15.41
CA ARG A 176 -0.03 2.11 13.98
C ARG A 176 1.30 2.49 13.35
N ARG A 177 1.43 2.22 12.08
CA ARG A 177 2.57 2.64 11.26
C ARG A 177 2.03 3.33 10.02
N TYR A 178 2.84 4.21 9.44
CA TYR A 178 2.58 4.67 8.08
C TYR A 178 2.62 3.45 7.16
N GLU A 179 1.48 3.09 6.66
CA GLU A 179 1.37 2.05 5.64
C GLU A 179 1.35 2.77 4.29
N GLU A 180 2.42 2.64 3.54
CA GLU A 180 2.34 2.92 2.11
C GLU A 180 1.38 1.90 1.49
N VAL A 181 0.10 2.17 1.57
CA VAL A 181 -0.88 1.42 0.80
C VAL A 181 -0.73 1.88 -0.63
N VAL A 182 0.19 1.25 -1.33
CA VAL A 182 0.25 1.35 -2.78
C VAL A 182 -0.92 0.54 -3.32
N ARG A 183 -2.12 1.11 -3.20
CA ARG A 183 -3.27 0.60 -3.95
C ARG A 183 -3.12 1.11 -5.36
N ILE A 184 -2.80 0.20 -6.25
CA ILE A 184 -2.68 0.50 -7.66
C ILE A 184 -4.10 0.61 -8.20
N ASN A 185 -4.54 1.84 -8.41
CA ASN A 185 -5.75 2.13 -9.18
C ASN A 185 -5.36 2.66 -10.56
N SER A 186 -6.32 2.85 -11.43
CA SER A 186 -6.11 3.37 -12.79
C SER A 186 -5.40 4.75 -12.85
N GLN A 187 -5.31 5.46 -11.72
CA GLN A 187 -4.62 6.75 -11.56
C GLN A 187 -3.25 6.63 -10.87
N SER A 188 -2.91 5.46 -10.31
CA SER A 188 -1.59 5.21 -9.74
C SER A 188 -0.59 5.12 -10.87
N GLY A 189 0.25 6.13 -11.03
CA GLY A 189 1.21 6.19 -12.13
C GLY A 189 2.20 5.02 -12.13
N LYS A 190 2.97 4.92 -13.21
CA LYS A 190 3.95 3.86 -13.53
C LYS A 190 4.93 3.48 -12.41
N GLY A 191 5.13 4.34 -11.41
CA GLY A 191 6.00 4.09 -10.26
C GLY A 191 5.40 3.23 -9.14
N GLY A 192 4.06 3.14 -9.07
CA GLY A 192 3.40 2.42 -7.96
C GLY A 192 3.63 0.90 -8.01
N VAL A 193 3.57 0.30 -9.20
CA VAL A 193 3.78 -1.15 -9.41
C VAL A 193 5.21 -1.56 -9.06
N ALA A 194 6.19 -0.79 -9.54
CA ALA A 194 7.61 -1.04 -9.29
C ALA A 194 7.94 -0.95 -7.80
N HIS A 195 7.45 0.10 -7.16
CA HIS A 195 7.68 0.32 -5.73
C HIS A 195 7.11 -0.80 -4.84
N VAL A 196 5.94 -1.34 -5.20
CA VAL A 196 5.34 -2.48 -4.48
C VAL A 196 6.22 -3.72 -4.58
N LEU A 197 6.72 -4.05 -5.77
CA LEU A 197 7.57 -5.23 -5.96
C LEU A 197 8.91 -5.08 -5.24
N GLU A 198 9.51 -3.90 -5.27
CA GLU A 198 10.75 -3.61 -4.56
C GLU A 198 10.57 -3.69 -3.05
N ARG A 199 9.57 -3.00 -2.49
CA ARG A 199 9.36 -2.90 -1.05
C ARG A 199 8.89 -4.21 -0.42
N ASP A 200 7.88 -4.87 -1.01
CA ASP A 200 7.20 -6.00 -0.37
C ASP A 200 7.84 -7.34 -0.73
N PHE A 201 8.52 -7.41 -1.87
CA PHE A 201 9.08 -8.65 -2.39
C PHE A 201 10.58 -8.57 -2.72
N GLY A 202 11.22 -7.41 -2.52
CA GLY A 202 12.64 -7.21 -2.79
C GLY A 202 13.01 -7.33 -4.28
N ILE A 203 12.05 -7.11 -5.18
CA ILE A 203 12.22 -7.25 -6.63
C ILE A 203 12.36 -5.87 -7.24
N ASP A 204 13.58 -5.48 -7.59
CA ASP A 204 13.86 -4.26 -8.36
C ASP A 204 13.84 -4.60 -9.85
N LEU A 205 12.96 -3.96 -10.61
CA LEU A 205 12.82 -4.19 -12.04
C LEU A 205 13.46 -3.07 -12.86
N PRO A 206 14.04 -3.38 -14.03
CA PRO A 206 14.51 -2.35 -14.94
C PRO A 206 13.34 -1.49 -15.44
N ARG A 207 13.60 -0.21 -15.66
CA ARG A 207 12.55 0.80 -15.97
C ARG A 207 11.63 0.42 -17.14
N TRP A 208 12.16 -0.25 -18.15
CA TRP A 208 11.37 -0.69 -19.31
C TRP A 208 10.36 -1.79 -18.92
N LEU A 209 10.73 -2.71 -18.02
CA LEU A 209 9.84 -3.76 -17.53
C LEU A 209 8.82 -3.23 -16.52
N GLN A 210 9.22 -2.27 -15.69
CA GLN A 210 8.30 -1.55 -14.80
C GLN A 210 7.15 -0.91 -15.59
N GLN A 211 7.45 -0.28 -16.74
CA GLN A 211 6.46 0.35 -17.60
C GLN A 211 5.51 -0.67 -18.26
N GLU A 212 6.04 -1.82 -18.68
CA GLU A 212 5.25 -2.88 -19.28
C GLU A 212 4.30 -3.52 -18.27
N LEU A 213 4.83 -3.91 -17.11
CA LEU A 213 4.04 -4.49 -16.02
C LEU A 213 2.97 -3.52 -15.50
N ALA A 214 3.29 -2.24 -15.36
CA ALA A 214 2.33 -1.22 -14.98
C ALA A 214 1.14 -1.16 -15.95
N GLY A 215 1.40 -1.27 -17.25
CA GLY A 215 0.33 -1.34 -18.26
C GLY A 215 -0.55 -2.58 -18.15
N VAL A 216 0.02 -3.74 -17.78
CA VAL A 216 -0.74 -4.97 -17.55
C VAL A 216 -1.63 -4.83 -16.31
N VAL A 217 -1.04 -4.39 -15.19
CA VAL A 217 -1.75 -4.21 -13.92
C VAL A 217 -2.85 -3.16 -14.02
N GLN A 218 -2.64 -2.11 -14.82
CA GLN A 218 -3.65 -1.08 -15.06
C GLN A 218 -4.87 -1.65 -15.81
N ARG A 219 -4.65 -2.48 -16.84
CA ARG A 219 -5.77 -3.16 -17.54
C ARG A 219 -6.56 -4.07 -16.61
N ASP A 220 -5.86 -4.84 -15.76
CA ASP A 220 -6.51 -5.70 -14.75
C ASP A 220 -7.36 -4.87 -13.76
N ALA A 221 -6.89 -3.67 -13.38
CA ALA A 221 -7.64 -2.76 -12.50
C ALA A 221 -8.88 -2.19 -13.19
N GLU A 222 -8.80 -1.90 -14.48
CA GLU A 222 -9.91 -1.37 -15.27
C GLU A 222 -10.99 -2.44 -15.51
N GLU A 223 -10.58 -3.68 -15.78
CA GLU A 223 -11.50 -4.81 -16.01
C GLU A 223 -12.28 -5.21 -14.75
N ASP A 224 -11.63 -5.24 -13.59
CA ASP A 224 -12.26 -5.66 -12.33
C ASP A 224 -12.96 -4.50 -11.60
N GLY A 225 -12.75 -3.25 -12.05
CA GLY A 225 -13.36 -2.05 -11.44
C GLY A 225 -12.90 -1.78 -10.01
N GLY A 226 -11.75 -2.30 -9.60
CA GLY A 226 -11.28 -2.28 -8.21
C GLY A 226 -9.80 -1.91 -8.04
N GLU A 227 -9.39 -1.92 -6.78
CA GLU A 227 -8.00 -1.74 -6.36
C GLU A 227 -7.23 -3.06 -6.46
N ILE A 228 -5.97 -2.99 -6.87
CA ILE A 228 -5.10 -4.16 -6.96
C ILE A 228 -4.15 -4.18 -5.77
N THR A 229 -4.15 -5.29 -5.02
CA THR A 229 -3.26 -5.49 -3.88
C THR A 229 -1.84 -5.85 -4.32
N SER A 230 -0.86 -5.66 -3.42
CA SER A 230 0.54 -6.02 -3.66
C SER A 230 0.72 -7.51 -4.01
N GLU A 231 -0.03 -8.40 -3.36
CA GLU A 231 0.01 -9.84 -3.66
C GLU A 231 -0.53 -10.15 -5.06
N ARG A 232 -1.50 -9.37 -5.54
CA ARG A 232 -2.03 -9.53 -6.89
C ARG A 232 -1.03 -9.08 -7.95
N VAL A 233 -0.33 -7.96 -7.69
CA VAL A 233 0.79 -7.49 -8.54
C VAL A 233 1.87 -8.55 -8.61
N HIS A 234 2.31 -9.08 -7.48
CA HIS A 234 3.33 -10.11 -7.40
C HIS A 234 2.90 -11.40 -8.11
N ARG A 235 1.65 -11.85 -7.92
CA ARG A 235 1.11 -13.01 -8.67
C ARG A 235 1.12 -12.76 -10.17
N ARG A 236 0.73 -11.54 -10.61
CA ARG A 236 0.71 -11.19 -12.03
C ARG A 236 2.12 -11.15 -12.62
N PHE A 237 3.09 -10.58 -11.88
CA PHE A 237 4.49 -10.63 -12.26
C PHE A 237 4.99 -12.07 -12.39
N ASN A 238 4.73 -12.92 -11.41
CA ASN A 238 5.15 -14.31 -11.44
C ASN A 238 4.51 -15.10 -12.59
N SER A 239 3.21 -14.91 -12.85
CA SER A 239 2.51 -15.62 -13.92
C SER A 239 2.94 -15.21 -15.32
N ASP A 240 3.22 -13.93 -15.51
CA ASP A 240 3.44 -13.36 -16.84
C ASP A 240 4.91 -13.25 -17.21
N TYR A 241 5.80 -13.16 -16.24
CA TYR A 241 7.22 -12.86 -16.50
C TYR A 241 8.19 -13.82 -15.88
N LEU A 242 7.98 -14.25 -14.61
CA LEU A 242 9.00 -14.98 -13.86
C LEU A 242 8.90 -16.49 -14.06
N ASN A 243 9.98 -17.10 -14.60
CA ASN A 243 10.15 -18.54 -14.74
C ASN A 243 8.89 -19.24 -15.33
N VAL A 244 8.20 -18.57 -16.26
CA VAL A 244 6.96 -19.09 -16.83
C VAL A 244 7.25 -20.46 -17.49
N PRO A 245 6.56 -21.53 -17.08
CA PRO A 245 6.89 -22.90 -17.48
C PRO A 245 6.51 -23.24 -18.92
N LEU A 246 6.11 -22.25 -19.70
CA LEU A 246 5.76 -22.39 -21.11
C LEU A 246 7.02 -22.29 -21.96
N GLY A 247 7.28 -23.31 -22.75
CA GLY A 247 8.39 -23.34 -23.68
C GLY A 247 9.60 -24.14 -23.20
N TRP A 248 10.77 -23.63 -23.46
CA TRP A 248 12.02 -24.37 -23.28
C TRP A 248 12.68 -24.04 -21.93
N MET A 249 13.07 -25.09 -21.21
CA MET A 249 13.78 -25.00 -19.94
C MET A 249 15.26 -25.32 -20.14
N LEU A 250 16.14 -24.50 -19.60
CA LEU A 250 17.57 -24.76 -19.54
C LEU A 250 17.85 -26.00 -18.66
N ARG A 251 18.52 -27.00 -19.18
CA ARG A 251 18.96 -28.18 -18.42
C ARG A 251 20.43 -28.10 -18.04
N SER A 252 21.27 -27.77 -19.00
CA SER A 252 22.71 -27.56 -18.80
C SER A 252 23.27 -26.70 -19.92
N TYR A 253 24.42 -26.12 -19.71
CA TYR A 253 25.17 -25.42 -20.73
C TYR A 253 26.66 -25.67 -20.54
N ASP A 254 27.39 -25.67 -21.67
CA ASP A 254 28.86 -25.71 -21.74
C ASP A 254 29.33 -24.57 -22.65
N LEU A 255 30.27 -23.76 -22.15
CA LEU A 255 30.81 -22.62 -22.86
C LEU A 255 32.29 -22.78 -23.06
N ASN A 256 32.72 -22.90 -24.31
CA ASN A 256 34.11 -22.96 -24.66
C ASN A 256 34.53 -21.66 -25.35
N ARG A 257 35.44 -20.93 -24.73
CA ARG A 257 35.94 -19.67 -25.26
C ARG A 257 37.27 -19.92 -25.97
N SER A 258 37.33 -19.56 -27.26
CA SER A 258 38.53 -19.60 -28.07
C SER A 258 38.71 -18.28 -28.79
N ASN A 259 39.78 -17.58 -28.51
CA ASN A 259 39.98 -16.19 -28.92
C ASN A 259 38.83 -15.31 -28.45
N ASP A 260 38.25 -14.50 -29.32
CA ASP A 260 37.14 -13.59 -29.00
C ASP A 260 35.76 -14.21 -29.25
N GLN A 261 35.69 -15.53 -29.51
CA GLN A 261 34.42 -16.23 -29.73
C GLN A 261 34.13 -17.25 -28.64
N VAL A 262 32.86 -17.32 -28.26
CA VAL A 262 32.28 -18.34 -27.38
C VAL A 262 31.52 -19.33 -28.24
N GLN A 263 31.87 -20.60 -28.13
CA GLN A 263 31.07 -21.72 -28.63
C GLN A 263 30.24 -22.28 -27.48
N ALA A 264 28.93 -22.29 -27.61
CA ALA A 264 28.02 -22.81 -26.61
C ALA A 264 27.38 -24.12 -27.05
N GLN A 265 27.31 -25.08 -26.13
CA GLN A 265 26.45 -26.24 -26.20
C GLN A 265 25.41 -26.12 -25.09
N ILE A 266 24.13 -26.02 -25.44
CA ILE A 266 23.05 -25.71 -24.53
C ILE A 266 22.00 -26.80 -24.63
N SER A 267 21.77 -27.52 -23.55
CA SER A 267 20.76 -28.55 -23.42
C SER A 267 19.46 -27.92 -22.91
N ILE A 268 18.39 -28.03 -23.66
CA ILE A 268 17.06 -27.54 -23.32
C ILE A 268 16.08 -28.70 -23.21
N GLY A 269 15.10 -28.60 -22.33
CA GLY A 269 13.98 -29.53 -22.22
C GLY A 269 12.67 -28.80 -22.56
N ASP A 270 11.73 -29.45 -23.20
CA ASP A 270 10.38 -28.99 -23.43
C ASP A 270 9.39 -29.49 -22.36
N ALA A 271 8.12 -29.11 -22.46
CA ALA A 271 7.06 -29.54 -21.57
C ALA A 271 6.87 -31.10 -21.54
N SER A 272 7.24 -31.80 -22.62
CA SER A 272 7.22 -33.26 -22.70
C SER A 272 8.49 -33.91 -22.13
N GLN A 273 9.38 -33.14 -21.53
CA GLN A 273 10.71 -33.58 -21.05
C GLN A 273 11.68 -34.05 -22.14
N GLN A 274 11.38 -33.83 -23.39
CA GLN A 274 12.28 -34.15 -24.47
C GLN A 274 13.48 -33.21 -24.42
N VAL A 275 14.68 -33.76 -24.43
CA VAL A 275 15.92 -32.99 -24.38
C VAL A 275 16.42 -32.70 -25.78
N THR A 276 16.72 -31.46 -26.06
CA THR A 276 17.33 -31.01 -27.32
C THR A 276 18.66 -30.32 -27.04
N LEU A 277 19.66 -30.64 -27.81
CA LEU A 277 20.97 -29.97 -27.75
C LEU A 277 21.04 -28.87 -28.83
N LEU A 278 21.28 -27.65 -28.39
CA LEU A 278 21.53 -26.49 -29.24
C LEU A 278 23.03 -26.18 -29.27
N SER A 279 23.54 -25.85 -30.43
CA SER A 279 24.93 -25.40 -30.59
C SER A 279 24.97 -24.07 -31.33
N GLY A 280 25.69 -23.11 -30.79
CA GLY A 280 25.85 -21.78 -31.38
C GLY A 280 27.17 -21.12 -31.08
N ARG A 281 27.43 -20.03 -31.78
CA ARG A 281 28.66 -19.22 -31.64
C ARG A 281 28.31 -17.75 -31.51
N GLY A 282 29.10 -17.01 -30.70
CA GLY A 282 28.92 -15.59 -30.51
C GLY A 282 30.03 -14.97 -29.68
N ASP A 283 29.94 -13.69 -29.39
CA ASP A 283 30.90 -12.98 -28.55
C ASP A 283 30.74 -13.31 -27.05
N GLY A 284 29.59 -13.90 -26.68
CA GLY A 284 29.24 -14.33 -25.33
C GLY A 284 28.18 -15.41 -25.31
N ALA A 285 27.78 -15.86 -24.11
CA ALA A 285 26.82 -16.91 -23.92
C ALA A 285 25.45 -16.61 -24.56
N MET A 286 24.93 -15.39 -24.37
CA MET A 286 23.65 -14.96 -24.92
C MET A 286 23.67 -14.90 -26.45
N SER A 287 24.69 -14.31 -27.07
CA SER A 287 24.83 -14.25 -28.52
C SER A 287 25.00 -15.64 -29.14
N ALA A 288 25.68 -16.56 -28.47
CA ALA A 288 25.78 -17.94 -28.90
C ALA A 288 24.45 -18.68 -28.81
N LEU A 289 23.64 -18.45 -27.76
CA LEU A 289 22.27 -18.99 -27.69
C LEU A 289 21.38 -18.43 -28.79
N VAL A 290 21.40 -17.12 -29.02
CA VAL A 290 20.61 -16.46 -30.07
C VAL A 290 20.97 -17.03 -31.47
N ASP A 291 22.27 -17.25 -31.76
CA ASP A 291 22.73 -17.91 -32.99
C ASP A 291 22.15 -19.33 -33.12
N ALA A 292 22.16 -20.12 -32.06
CA ALA A 292 21.59 -21.46 -32.04
C ALA A 292 20.07 -21.45 -32.25
N LEU A 293 19.35 -20.52 -31.61
CA LEU A 293 17.91 -20.35 -31.75
C LEU A 293 17.51 -19.92 -33.16
N ASN A 294 18.23 -19.00 -33.76
CA ASN A 294 18.01 -18.56 -35.14
C ASN A 294 18.09 -19.72 -36.15
N ARG A 295 19.03 -20.62 -35.96
CA ARG A 295 19.15 -21.82 -36.78
C ARG A 295 18.00 -22.82 -36.59
N ARG A 296 17.49 -22.91 -35.35
CA ARG A 296 16.43 -23.87 -35.01
C ARG A 296 15.07 -23.43 -35.50
N ILE A 297 14.72 -22.16 -35.29
CA ILE A 297 13.37 -21.67 -35.56
C ILE A 297 13.21 -21.06 -36.96
N GLY A 298 14.29 -20.92 -37.73
CA GLY A 298 14.28 -20.36 -39.08
C GLY A 298 13.83 -18.89 -39.13
N GLY A 299 13.90 -18.18 -38.00
CA GLY A 299 13.49 -16.81 -37.87
C GLY A 299 14.58 -15.94 -37.23
N GLU A 300 14.39 -14.63 -37.21
CA GLU A 300 15.31 -13.72 -36.56
C GLU A 300 14.93 -13.46 -35.10
N VAL A 301 15.76 -13.95 -34.19
CA VAL A 301 15.69 -13.66 -32.75
C VAL A 301 16.67 -12.55 -32.42
N LYS A 302 16.20 -11.51 -31.74
CA LYS A 302 17.04 -10.41 -31.26
C LYS A 302 16.74 -10.10 -29.79
N VAL A 303 17.78 -9.95 -28.96
CA VAL A 303 17.65 -9.38 -27.63
C VAL A 303 17.59 -7.86 -27.77
N VAL A 304 16.45 -7.27 -27.39
CA VAL A 304 16.20 -5.82 -27.51
C VAL A 304 16.57 -5.09 -26.22
N SER A 305 16.31 -5.71 -25.06
CA SER A 305 16.68 -5.16 -23.75
C SER A 305 17.16 -6.30 -22.85
N PHE A 306 18.13 -6.02 -22.02
CA PHE A 306 18.71 -6.96 -21.07
C PHE A 306 19.19 -6.20 -19.83
N ASP A 307 18.84 -6.71 -18.66
CA ASP A 307 19.32 -6.27 -17.37
C ASP A 307 19.49 -7.50 -16.48
N GLU A 308 20.52 -7.49 -15.62
CA GLU A 308 20.77 -8.55 -14.65
C GLU A 308 21.22 -7.97 -13.31
N TYR A 309 20.87 -8.63 -12.23
CA TYR A 309 21.27 -8.25 -10.87
C TYR A 309 21.19 -9.43 -9.89
N SER A 310 21.83 -9.27 -8.75
CA SER A 310 21.83 -10.28 -7.69
C SER A 310 20.62 -10.09 -6.77
N LEU A 311 19.96 -11.16 -6.39
CA LEU A 311 18.89 -11.19 -5.38
C LEU A 311 19.50 -11.46 -4.01
N GLY A 312 20.21 -10.47 -3.45
CA GLY A 312 20.83 -10.55 -2.13
C GLY A 312 22.31 -10.13 -2.15
N ASP A 313 22.87 -9.95 -0.96
CA ASP A 313 24.20 -9.36 -0.74
C ASP A 313 25.31 -10.39 -0.47
N ASN A 314 25.03 -11.68 -0.60
CA ASN A 314 25.99 -12.75 -0.31
C ASN A 314 26.38 -13.54 -1.56
N THR A 315 27.44 -14.34 -1.45
CA THR A 315 27.98 -15.17 -2.54
C THR A 315 27.07 -16.32 -2.97
N GLU A 316 26.02 -16.62 -2.23
CA GLU A 316 25.03 -17.66 -2.52
C GLU A 316 23.72 -17.05 -3.07
N ALA A 317 23.69 -15.74 -3.32
CA ALA A 317 22.53 -15.05 -3.83
C ALA A 317 22.21 -15.51 -5.26
N ASN A 318 20.92 -15.80 -5.52
CA ASN A 318 20.46 -16.08 -6.87
C ASN A 318 20.59 -14.83 -7.75
N ALA A 319 20.89 -15.04 -9.02
CA ALA A 319 20.83 -14.01 -10.04
C ALA A 319 19.44 -13.93 -10.66
N MET A 320 19.01 -12.71 -10.99
CA MET A 320 17.80 -12.45 -11.79
C MET A 320 18.22 -11.81 -13.11
N ALA A 321 17.67 -12.30 -14.21
CA ALA A 321 17.86 -11.72 -15.55
C ALA A 321 16.50 -11.33 -16.12
N CYS A 322 16.40 -10.09 -16.60
CA CYS A 322 15.24 -9.54 -17.30
C CYS A 322 15.60 -9.36 -18.76
N VAL A 323 14.83 -9.96 -19.66
CA VAL A 323 15.06 -9.84 -21.11
C VAL A 323 13.81 -9.39 -21.84
N ARG A 324 14.03 -8.65 -22.92
CA ARG A 324 13.03 -8.41 -23.96
C ARG A 324 13.58 -8.93 -25.26
N VAL A 325 12.89 -9.85 -25.86
CA VAL A 325 13.32 -10.54 -27.09
C VAL A 325 12.31 -10.24 -28.19
N GLN A 326 12.81 -9.95 -29.38
CA GLN A 326 12.04 -9.85 -30.60
C GLN A 326 12.23 -11.14 -31.42
N VAL A 327 11.13 -11.76 -31.83
CA VAL A 327 11.10 -12.93 -32.75
C VAL A 327 10.19 -12.58 -33.90
N GLY A 328 10.77 -12.31 -35.08
CA GLY A 328 10.00 -11.73 -36.19
C GLY A 328 9.41 -10.37 -35.81
N ASP A 329 8.07 -10.26 -35.93
CA ASP A 329 7.34 -9.03 -35.56
C ASP A 329 6.86 -9.04 -34.09
N THR A 330 7.04 -10.13 -33.37
CA THR A 330 6.56 -10.28 -31.98
C THR A 330 7.66 -9.92 -30.97
N VAL A 331 7.30 -9.10 -29.99
CA VAL A 331 8.18 -8.74 -28.87
C VAL A 331 7.65 -9.39 -27.59
N GLN A 332 8.51 -10.11 -26.88
CA GLN A 332 8.16 -10.81 -25.65
C GLN A 332 9.20 -10.52 -24.55
N SER A 333 8.70 -10.18 -23.35
CA SER A 333 9.53 -10.02 -22.17
C SER A 333 9.45 -11.26 -21.28
N ALA A 334 10.56 -11.61 -20.63
CA ALA A 334 10.63 -12.68 -19.65
C ALA A 334 11.68 -12.38 -18.58
N VAL A 335 11.49 -13.00 -17.42
CA VAL A 335 12.40 -12.91 -16.28
C VAL A 335 12.73 -14.33 -15.83
N ALA A 336 13.97 -14.58 -15.48
CA ALA A 336 14.38 -15.86 -14.90
C ALA A 336 15.33 -15.64 -13.72
N THR A 337 15.26 -16.54 -12.76
CA THR A 337 16.19 -16.61 -11.64
C THR A 337 16.98 -17.92 -11.68
N ALA A 338 18.27 -17.84 -11.40
CA ALA A 338 19.13 -19.00 -11.32
C ALA A 338 20.29 -18.77 -10.34
N ALA A 339 21.07 -19.82 -10.07
CA ALA A 339 22.22 -19.74 -9.17
C ALA A 339 23.37 -18.86 -9.72
N ASP A 340 23.43 -18.64 -11.04
CA ASP A 340 24.40 -17.75 -11.67
C ASP A 340 23.75 -16.89 -12.76
N THR A 341 24.39 -15.76 -13.09
CA THR A 341 23.89 -14.77 -14.04
C THR A 341 23.77 -15.33 -15.47
N THR A 342 24.68 -16.21 -15.87
CA THR A 342 24.64 -16.82 -17.20
C THR A 342 23.44 -17.74 -17.34
N ALA A 343 23.19 -18.61 -16.35
CA ALA A 343 22.02 -19.49 -16.34
C ALA A 343 20.72 -18.70 -16.35
N ALA A 344 20.62 -17.64 -15.53
CA ALA A 344 19.47 -16.75 -15.48
C ALA A 344 19.22 -16.09 -16.86
N ALA A 345 20.24 -15.54 -17.48
CA ALA A 345 20.16 -14.91 -18.79
C ALA A 345 19.72 -15.88 -19.91
N LEU A 346 20.34 -17.05 -19.96
CA LEU A 346 19.97 -18.09 -20.93
C LEU A 346 18.54 -18.58 -20.73
N GLN A 347 18.12 -18.82 -19.48
CA GLN A 347 16.74 -19.24 -19.18
C GLN A 347 15.73 -18.15 -19.54
N ALA A 348 16.00 -16.88 -19.25
CA ALA A 348 15.10 -15.79 -19.59
C ALA A 348 14.89 -15.68 -21.12
N ILE A 349 15.96 -15.79 -21.92
CA ILE A 349 15.86 -15.81 -23.39
C ILE A 349 15.04 -17.01 -23.87
N LEU A 350 15.29 -18.22 -23.35
CA LEU A 350 14.55 -19.43 -23.68
C LEU A 350 13.06 -19.29 -23.36
N SER A 351 12.73 -18.73 -22.20
CA SER A 351 11.34 -18.48 -21.78
C SER A 351 10.64 -17.50 -22.71
N ALA A 352 11.31 -16.39 -23.09
CA ALA A 352 10.73 -15.40 -24.01
C ALA A 352 10.48 -15.99 -25.41
N VAL A 353 11.44 -16.71 -25.97
CA VAL A 353 11.34 -17.30 -27.32
C VAL A 353 10.30 -18.44 -27.31
N GLY A 354 10.29 -19.30 -26.29
CA GLY A 354 9.35 -20.40 -26.16
C GLY A 354 7.89 -19.92 -26.15
N ARG A 355 7.60 -18.84 -25.44
CA ARG A 355 6.25 -18.22 -25.40
C ARG A 355 5.78 -17.74 -26.78
N VAL A 356 6.67 -17.17 -27.57
CA VAL A 356 6.32 -16.73 -28.96
C VAL A 356 6.00 -17.94 -29.83
N GLN A 357 6.75 -19.04 -29.68
CA GLN A 357 6.53 -20.26 -30.48
C GLN A 357 5.19 -20.93 -30.12
N GLU A 358 4.88 -21.11 -28.86
CA GLU A 358 3.61 -21.69 -28.41
C GLU A 358 2.40 -20.83 -28.80
N GLY A 359 2.50 -19.51 -28.69
CA GLY A 359 1.46 -18.60 -29.14
C GLY A 359 1.17 -18.70 -30.63
N SER A 360 2.22 -18.97 -31.45
CA SER A 360 2.08 -19.20 -32.88
C SER A 360 1.44 -20.54 -33.22
N GLU A 361 1.73 -21.61 -32.48
CA GLU A 361 1.12 -22.95 -32.66
C GLU A 361 -0.36 -22.96 -32.27
N GLN A 362 -0.76 -22.25 -31.19
CA GLN A 362 -2.18 -22.15 -30.79
C GLN A 362 -3.01 -21.36 -31.81
N LEU A 363 -2.47 -20.40 -32.51
CA LEU A 363 -3.16 -19.67 -33.59
C LEU A 363 -3.40 -20.56 -34.82
N ILE A 364 -2.51 -21.50 -35.12
CA ILE A 364 -2.63 -22.44 -36.26
C ILE A 364 -3.65 -23.54 -35.95
N VAL A 365 -3.80 -23.97 -34.70
CA VAL A 365 -4.75 -25.00 -34.29
C VAL A 365 -6.20 -24.50 -34.22
N ASN A 366 -6.39 -23.20 -34.01
CA ASN A 366 -7.69 -22.51 -33.91
C ASN A 366 -8.16 -21.84 -35.20
N SER A 367 -7.37 -21.90 -36.27
CA SER A 367 -7.71 -21.45 -37.63
C SER A 367 -8.06 -22.63 -38.54
#